data_ff3bea0b3dba29ca93802c40feb6f31f
#
_entry.id   ff3bea0b3dba29ca93802c40feb6f31f
#
_cell.length_a   1.000
_cell.length_b   1.000
_cell.length_c   1.000
_cell.angle_alpha   90.00
_cell.angle_beta   90.00
_cell.angle_gamma   90.00
#
_symmetry.space_group_name_H-M   'P 1'
#
loop_
_entity.id
_entity.type
_entity.pdbx_description
1 polymer ?
#
loop_
_entity_poly.entity_id
_entity_poly.type
_entity_poly.pdbx_seq_one_letter_code
_entity_poly.pdbx_strand_id
1 'polypeptide(L)'
;VFPISPRIRHIDIAIDFDRQYHHNLLVRGYYYFTLMYLYRKKLEYWLKTLKPDIVISTLGRELDFLTQLDDGSVKIGESHIAKPYTRNLHLMEQRGFPYKQIARHWRKKQEEAVKKLDALVVLTQHDADNWKEVKKACVIPNFLPFSPQKGSSCLEKRIISIGRYSEQKGYDRLIEAWIKVNQKHPDWHIRIYGEGQDRNSLQELIEKHHIENSFSLCPPTKNIQEKYLKSSIYVMSSRFEGLPMALLEAMACGVPCISFDCPYGPAEIITPEEDGILVKNGNTDELADAICRLIEDTDKRIRMGKQAQKNIQRYLREEVMKLWDELFNTLTTTRL
;
A
#
# COMPACT_ATOMS: atom_id res chain seq x y z
N VAL A 1 -5.06 15.83 9.39
CA VAL A 1 -6.26 15.83 8.54
C VAL A 1 -5.86 16.49 7.23
N PHE A 2 -6.05 15.80 6.11
CA PHE A 2 -5.82 16.35 4.79
C PHE A 2 -6.97 17.30 4.44
N PRO A 3 -6.71 18.45 3.79
CA PRO A 3 -7.76 19.34 3.37
C PRO A 3 -8.62 18.69 2.29
N ILE A 4 -9.93 18.63 2.52
CA ILE A 4 -10.90 18.12 1.56
C ILE A 4 -11.30 19.27 0.64
N SER A 5 -11.37 19.03 -0.68
CA SER A 5 -11.83 20.02 -1.64
C SER A 5 -13.22 20.56 -1.27
N PRO A 6 -13.48 21.87 -1.36
CA PRO A 6 -14.80 22.44 -1.09
C PRO A 6 -15.90 21.96 -2.04
N ARG A 7 -15.54 21.31 -3.15
CA ARG A 7 -16.49 20.65 -4.07
C ARG A 7 -17.00 19.32 -3.53
N ILE A 8 -16.36 18.76 -2.48
CA ILE A 8 -16.72 17.47 -1.88
C ILE A 8 -17.55 17.76 -0.64
N ARG A 9 -18.79 17.24 -0.61
CA ARG A 9 -19.62 17.26 0.59
C ARG A 9 -19.19 16.11 1.52
N HIS A 10 -18.65 16.46 2.67
CA HIS A 10 -18.35 15.48 3.72
C HIS A 10 -19.58 15.27 4.61
N ILE A 11 -19.95 14.00 4.84
CA ILE A 11 -21.06 13.62 5.73
C ILE A 11 -20.51 12.63 6.76
N ASP A 12 -20.45 13.04 8.02
CA ASP A 12 -20.11 12.16 9.12
C ASP A 12 -21.35 11.33 9.52
N ILE A 13 -21.25 10.03 9.40
CA ILE A 13 -22.30 9.08 9.81
C ILE A 13 -22.35 8.93 11.33
N ALA A 14 -21.31 9.39 12.04
CA ALA A 14 -21.19 9.39 13.50
C ALA A 14 -21.47 8.02 14.14
N ILE A 15 -20.72 6.99 13.73
CA ILE A 15 -20.75 5.65 14.30
C ILE A 15 -19.35 5.28 14.78
N ASP A 16 -19.18 5.21 16.08
CA ASP A 16 -17.93 4.84 16.73
C ASP A 16 -17.91 3.33 17.00
N PHE A 17 -17.24 2.58 16.12
CA PHE A 17 -17.04 1.14 16.28
C PHE A 17 -15.95 0.79 17.31
N ASP A 18 -15.10 1.73 17.72
CA ASP A 18 -13.99 1.45 18.64
C ASP A 18 -14.47 1.41 20.09
N ARG A 19 -15.61 2.01 20.37
CA ARG A 19 -16.28 2.04 21.67
C ARG A 19 -16.45 0.66 22.32
N GLN A 20 -16.57 -0.39 21.50
CA GLN A 20 -16.81 -1.78 21.95
C GLN A 20 -15.54 -2.49 22.46
N TYR A 21 -14.33 -2.00 22.14
CA TYR A 21 -13.10 -2.76 22.43
C TYR A 21 -12.79 -2.92 23.93
N HIS A 22 -13.37 -2.09 24.76
CA HIS A 22 -13.19 -2.13 26.24
C HIS A 22 -14.09 -3.17 26.94
N HIS A 23 -15.01 -3.83 26.21
CA HIS A 23 -15.97 -4.78 26.77
C HIS A 23 -15.55 -6.24 26.55
N ASN A 24 -16.20 -7.16 27.30
CA ASN A 24 -16.05 -8.60 27.09
C ASN A 24 -16.66 -9.07 25.73
N LEU A 25 -16.34 -10.27 25.30
CA LEU A 25 -16.70 -10.77 23.96
C LEU A 25 -18.21 -10.77 23.70
N LEU A 26 -19.05 -11.09 24.69
CA LEU A 26 -20.51 -11.14 24.52
C LEU A 26 -21.09 -9.75 24.31
N VAL A 27 -20.67 -8.79 25.15
CA VAL A 27 -21.07 -7.39 25.06
C VAL A 27 -20.55 -6.78 23.75
N ARG A 28 -19.32 -7.10 23.34
CA ARG A 28 -18.78 -6.70 22.04
C ARG A 28 -19.62 -7.20 20.87
N GLY A 29 -20.07 -8.45 20.92
CA GLY A 29 -20.97 -9.01 19.91
C GLY A 29 -22.29 -8.23 19.81
N TYR A 30 -22.93 -7.95 20.95
CA TYR A 30 -24.16 -7.15 20.99
C TYR A 30 -23.97 -5.75 20.40
N TYR A 31 -22.91 -5.01 20.83
CA TYR A 31 -22.60 -3.69 20.27
C TYR A 31 -22.30 -3.77 18.78
N TYR A 32 -21.55 -4.77 18.32
CA TYR A 32 -21.25 -4.94 16.90
C TYR A 32 -22.52 -5.02 16.06
N PHE A 33 -23.47 -5.89 16.42
CA PHE A 33 -24.74 -6.04 15.68
C PHE A 33 -25.59 -4.78 15.74
N THR A 34 -25.68 -4.13 16.89
CA THR A 34 -26.42 -2.87 17.05
C THR A 34 -25.83 -1.75 16.21
N LEU A 35 -24.49 -1.56 16.25
CA LEU A 35 -23.80 -0.54 15.46
C LEU A 35 -23.89 -0.82 13.95
N MET A 36 -23.80 -2.08 13.53
CA MET A 36 -24.00 -2.49 12.14
C MET A 36 -25.42 -2.18 11.66
N TYR A 37 -26.43 -2.43 12.49
CA TYR A 37 -27.82 -2.08 12.16
C TYR A 37 -27.99 -0.57 12.01
N LEU A 38 -27.47 0.23 12.94
CA LEU A 38 -27.50 1.69 12.87
C LEU A 38 -26.76 2.22 11.65
N TYR A 39 -25.60 1.63 11.34
CA TYR A 39 -24.79 1.99 10.16
C TYR A 39 -25.58 1.76 8.88
N ARG A 40 -26.17 0.56 8.74
CA ARG A 40 -27.03 0.24 7.60
C ARG A 40 -28.16 1.26 7.44
N LYS A 41 -28.90 1.58 8.52
CA LYS A 41 -30.01 2.53 8.48
C LYS A 41 -29.61 3.94 8.10
N LYS A 42 -28.52 4.44 8.67
CA LYS A 42 -28.00 5.77 8.35
C LYS A 42 -27.48 5.84 6.92
N LEU A 43 -26.72 4.82 6.46
CA LEU A 43 -26.21 4.78 5.09
C LEU A 43 -27.37 4.67 4.09
N GLU A 44 -28.37 3.82 4.33
CA GLU A 44 -29.56 3.70 3.50
C GLU A 44 -30.32 5.03 3.37
N TYR A 45 -30.51 5.75 4.48
CA TYR A 45 -31.11 7.07 4.49
C TYR A 45 -30.35 8.06 3.59
N TRP A 46 -29.03 8.12 3.72
CA TRP A 46 -28.21 9.02 2.91
C TRP A 46 -28.22 8.66 1.44
N LEU A 47 -28.11 7.39 1.09
CA LEU A 47 -28.15 6.93 -0.30
C LEU A 47 -29.51 7.25 -0.96
N LYS A 48 -30.61 7.03 -0.27
CA LYS A 48 -31.97 7.41 -0.76
C LYS A 48 -32.16 8.91 -0.87
N THR A 49 -31.50 9.70 -0.01
CA THR A 49 -31.60 11.18 -0.03
C THR A 49 -30.72 11.77 -1.13
N LEU A 50 -29.51 11.26 -1.31
CA LEU A 50 -28.54 11.80 -2.28
C LEU A 50 -28.77 11.27 -3.69
N LYS A 51 -29.33 10.07 -3.82
CA LYS A 51 -29.56 9.33 -5.08
C LYS A 51 -28.33 9.35 -5.98
N PRO A 52 -27.17 8.85 -5.50
CA PRO A 52 -25.95 8.85 -6.31
C PRO A 52 -26.09 7.88 -7.48
N ASP A 53 -25.46 8.20 -8.61
CA ASP A 53 -25.34 7.27 -9.74
C ASP A 53 -24.39 6.11 -9.41
N ILE A 54 -23.32 6.42 -8.67
CA ILE A 54 -22.26 5.46 -8.31
C ILE A 54 -21.95 5.57 -6.81
N VAL A 55 -21.78 4.44 -6.17
CA VAL A 55 -21.29 4.32 -4.80
C VAL A 55 -19.99 3.50 -4.81
N ILE A 56 -18.91 4.08 -4.29
CA ILE A 56 -17.63 3.42 -4.14
C ILE A 56 -17.42 3.08 -2.66
N SER A 57 -17.10 1.82 -2.37
CA SER A 57 -16.78 1.32 -1.04
C SER A 57 -15.32 0.85 -1.00
N THR A 58 -14.57 1.27 0.00
CA THR A 58 -13.19 0.77 0.25
C THR A 58 -13.19 -0.60 0.94
N LEU A 59 -14.21 -1.40 0.74
CA LEU A 59 -14.40 -2.74 1.30
C LEU A 59 -14.39 -2.79 2.84
N GLY A 60 -14.89 -1.72 3.46
CA GLY A 60 -15.05 -1.61 4.90
C GLY A 60 -16.18 -2.50 5.44
N ARG A 61 -16.70 -2.13 6.61
CA ARG A 61 -17.81 -2.87 7.25
C ARG A 61 -19.12 -2.78 6.48
N GLU A 62 -19.33 -1.68 5.73
CA GLU A 62 -20.50 -1.47 4.87
C GLU A 62 -20.65 -2.53 3.79
N LEU A 63 -19.58 -3.17 3.34
CA LEU A 63 -19.62 -4.24 2.35
C LEU A 63 -20.59 -5.37 2.76
N ASP A 64 -20.74 -5.62 4.06
CA ASP A 64 -21.58 -6.69 4.59
C ASP A 64 -23.07 -6.50 4.25
N PHE A 65 -23.50 -5.26 3.90
CA PHE A 65 -24.89 -4.94 3.58
C PHE A 65 -25.08 -4.00 2.38
N LEU A 66 -24.01 -3.35 1.88
CA LEU A 66 -24.06 -2.35 0.82
C LEU A 66 -24.80 -2.86 -0.43
N THR A 67 -24.47 -4.06 -0.87
CA THR A 67 -25.07 -4.68 -2.07
C THR A 67 -26.51 -5.16 -1.88
N GLN A 68 -27.07 -5.01 -0.66
CA GLN A 68 -28.46 -5.30 -0.34
C GLN A 68 -29.32 -4.03 -0.31
N LEU A 69 -28.71 -2.85 -0.43
CA LEU A 69 -29.39 -1.57 -0.45
C LEU A 69 -29.86 -1.28 -1.87
N ASP A 70 -31.17 -1.21 -2.04
CA ASP A 70 -31.81 -0.85 -3.32
C ASP A 70 -32.04 0.67 -3.37
N ASP A 71 -31.05 1.37 -3.89
CA ASP A 71 -31.03 2.83 -4.06
C ASP A 71 -30.81 3.26 -5.51
N GLY A 72 -30.75 2.27 -6.43
CA GLY A 72 -30.56 2.49 -7.86
C GLY A 72 -29.11 2.76 -8.29
N SER A 73 -28.16 2.93 -7.37
CA SER A 73 -26.78 3.25 -7.75
C SER A 73 -25.96 2.02 -8.17
N VAL A 74 -24.94 2.26 -8.98
CA VAL A 74 -23.85 1.29 -9.27
C VAL A 74 -23.00 1.11 -8.02
N LYS A 75 -22.67 -0.13 -7.66
CA LYS A 75 -21.85 -0.46 -6.47
C LYS A 75 -20.45 -0.92 -6.92
N ILE A 76 -19.45 -0.10 -6.65
CA ILE A 76 -18.05 -0.40 -6.92
C ILE A 76 -17.33 -0.67 -5.59
N GLY A 77 -16.57 -1.75 -5.53
CA GLY A 77 -15.60 -1.97 -4.44
C GLY A 77 -14.23 -1.48 -4.87
N GLU A 78 -13.47 -0.88 -3.96
CA GLU A 78 -12.08 -0.49 -4.19
C GLU A 78 -11.20 -1.13 -3.11
N SER A 79 -10.28 -2.02 -3.53
CA SER A 79 -9.38 -2.73 -2.62
C SER A 79 -7.98 -2.12 -2.64
N HIS A 80 -7.59 -1.45 -1.53
CA HIS A 80 -6.24 -0.94 -1.35
C HIS A 80 -5.27 -1.95 -0.73
N ILE A 81 -5.76 -3.14 -0.39
CA ILE A 81 -4.97 -4.21 0.24
C ILE A 81 -5.20 -5.48 -0.58
N ALA A 82 -4.12 -6.18 -0.93
CA ALA A 82 -4.21 -7.42 -1.68
C ALA A 82 -5.09 -8.47 -0.96
N LYS A 83 -5.87 -9.24 -1.72
CA LYS A 83 -6.91 -10.17 -1.23
C LYS A 83 -6.50 -11.02 -0.03
N PRO A 84 -5.31 -11.65 0.03
CA PRO A 84 -4.92 -12.48 1.17
C PRO A 84 -4.80 -11.72 2.49
N TYR A 85 -4.54 -10.40 2.43
CA TYR A 85 -4.28 -9.55 3.59
C TYR A 85 -5.47 -8.69 4.00
N THR A 86 -6.58 -8.75 3.26
CA THR A 86 -7.80 -8.00 3.55
C THR A 86 -8.31 -8.29 4.96
N ARG A 87 -8.79 -7.24 5.66
CA ARG A 87 -9.33 -7.30 7.04
C ARG A 87 -8.40 -7.97 8.05
N ASN A 88 -7.10 -8.11 7.75
CA ASN A 88 -6.10 -8.80 8.59
C ASN A 88 -6.49 -10.24 8.96
N LEU A 89 -7.30 -10.90 8.13
CA LEU A 89 -7.78 -12.26 8.42
C LEU A 89 -6.66 -13.28 8.51
N HIS A 90 -5.57 -13.10 7.77
CA HIS A 90 -4.38 -13.93 7.83
C HIS A 90 -3.77 -13.98 9.24
N LEU A 91 -3.78 -12.86 10.00
CA LEU A 91 -3.31 -12.84 11.39
C LEU A 91 -4.20 -13.65 12.33
N MET A 92 -5.52 -13.69 12.05
CA MET A 92 -6.44 -14.54 12.79
C MET A 92 -6.24 -16.03 12.47
N GLU A 93 -5.96 -16.35 11.22
CA GLU A 93 -5.71 -17.72 10.77
C GLU A 93 -4.48 -18.34 11.46
N GLN A 94 -3.45 -17.54 11.74
CA GLN A 94 -2.24 -17.95 12.43
C GLN A 94 -2.45 -18.31 13.91
N ARG A 95 -3.52 -17.79 14.54
CA ARG A 95 -3.82 -18.06 15.97
C ARG A 95 -4.43 -19.45 16.25
N GLY A 96 -4.67 -20.27 15.21
CA GLY A 96 -5.26 -21.60 15.35
C GLY A 96 -6.75 -21.60 15.64
N PHE A 97 -7.27 -22.70 16.23
CA PHE A 97 -8.68 -22.84 16.62
C PHE A 97 -8.98 -21.99 17.89
N PRO A 98 -10.13 -21.27 17.99
CA PRO A 98 -11.25 -21.17 17.01
C PRO A 98 -11.05 -20.04 15.96
N TYR A 99 -10.02 -19.22 16.09
CA TYR A 99 -9.81 -18.01 15.27
C TYR A 99 -9.72 -18.32 13.78
N LYS A 100 -9.07 -19.44 13.43
CA LYS A 100 -8.97 -19.92 12.04
C LYS A 100 -10.36 -20.16 11.40
N GLN A 101 -11.29 -20.73 12.16
CA GLN A 101 -12.67 -20.97 11.67
C GLN A 101 -13.43 -19.66 11.47
N ILE A 102 -13.27 -18.72 12.42
CA ILE A 102 -13.86 -17.38 12.34
C ILE A 102 -13.32 -16.64 11.11
N ALA A 103 -12.01 -16.65 10.89
CA ALA A 103 -11.38 -16.00 9.74
C ALA A 103 -11.89 -16.59 8.40
N ARG A 104 -12.02 -17.93 8.30
CA ARG A 104 -12.59 -18.59 7.11
C ARG A 104 -14.03 -18.18 6.85
N HIS A 105 -14.85 -18.09 7.90
CA HIS A 105 -16.23 -17.62 7.77
C HIS A 105 -16.30 -16.18 7.25
N TRP A 106 -15.47 -15.27 7.80
CA TRP A 106 -15.43 -13.89 7.36
C TRP A 106 -14.90 -13.75 5.93
N ARG A 107 -13.90 -14.55 5.55
CA ARG A 107 -13.37 -14.57 4.18
C ARG A 107 -14.47 -14.98 3.19
N LYS A 108 -15.19 -16.06 3.47
CA LYS A 108 -16.31 -16.50 2.63
C LYS A 108 -17.40 -15.44 2.53
N LYS A 109 -17.76 -14.81 3.66
CA LYS A 109 -18.75 -13.72 3.68
C LYS A 109 -18.31 -12.52 2.83
N GLN A 110 -17.04 -12.15 2.89
CA GLN A 110 -16.47 -11.10 2.05
C GLN A 110 -16.54 -11.46 0.57
N GLU A 111 -16.14 -12.66 0.20
CA GLU A 111 -16.21 -13.15 -1.19
C GLU A 111 -17.64 -13.13 -1.72
N GLU A 112 -18.61 -13.58 -0.94
CA GLU A 112 -20.04 -13.55 -1.34
C GLU A 112 -20.57 -12.10 -1.47
N ALA A 113 -20.09 -11.18 -0.67
CA ALA A 113 -20.48 -9.77 -0.79
C ALA A 113 -19.83 -9.11 -2.03
N VAL A 114 -18.56 -9.39 -2.29
CA VAL A 114 -17.84 -8.83 -3.45
C VAL A 114 -18.40 -9.35 -4.77
N LYS A 115 -18.88 -10.61 -4.85
CA LYS A 115 -19.58 -11.16 -6.03
C LYS A 115 -20.80 -10.35 -6.48
N LYS A 116 -21.43 -9.64 -5.55
CA LYS A 116 -22.64 -8.84 -5.80
C LYS A 116 -22.36 -7.40 -6.21
N LEU A 117 -21.10 -6.97 -6.20
CA LEU A 117 -20.70 -5.68 -6.70
C LEU A 117 -20.80 -5.64 -8.23
N ASP A 118 -21.04 -4.46 -8.79
CA ASP A 118 -21.05 -4.25 -10.24
C ASP A 118 -19.62 -4.28 -10.80
N ALA A 119 -18.64 -3.78 -10.03
CA ALA A 119 -17.21 -3.89 -10.32
C ALA A 119 -16.38 -3.90 -9.03
N LEU A 120 -15.18 -4.46 -9.12
CA LEU A 120 -14.14 -4.37 -8.11
C LEU A 120 -12.89 -3.74 -8.72
N VAL A 121 -12.44 -2.63 -8.14
CA VAL A 121 -11.17 -2.00 -8.47
C VAL A 121 -10.10 -2.53 -7.53
N VAL A 122 -8.98 -2.94 -8.09
CA VAL A 122 -7.78 -3.38 -7.38
C VAL A 122 -6.57 -2.63 -7.92
N LEU A 123 -5.46 -2.63 -7.18
CA LEU A 123 -4.32 -1.80 -7.51
C LEU A 123 -3.31 -2.47 -8.46
N THR A 124 -3.36 -3.81 -8.60
CA THR A 124 -2.38 -4.60 -9.37
C THR A 124 -3.07 -5.72 -10.14
N GLN A 125 -2.48 -6.14 -11.27
CA GLN A 125 -2.97 -7.26 -12.06
C GLN A 125 -2.91 -8.57 -11.27
N HIS A 126 -1.82 -8.78 -10.53
CA HIS A 126 -1.66 -9.97 -9.69
C HIS A 126 -2.77 -10.07 -8.62
N ASP A 127 -3.25 -8.94 -8.07
CA ASP A 127 -4.39 -8.98 -7.15
C ASP A 127 -5.71 -9.22 -7.89
N ALA A 128 -5.90 -8.64 -9.08
CA ALA A 128 -7.08 -8.89 -9.91
C ALA A 128 -7.26 -10.38 -10.21
N ASP A 129 -6.17 -11.07 -10.54
CA ASP A 129 -6.17 -12.50 -10.86
C ASP A 129 -6.59 -13.39 -9.65
N ASN A 130 -6.51 -12.86 -8.43
CA ASN A 130 -6.99 -13.54 -7.23
C ASN A 130 -8.49 -13.36 -6.97
N TRP A 131 -9.12 -12.37 -7.60
CA TRP A 131 -10.55 -12.09 -7.44
C TRP A 131 -11.41 -12.74 -8.52
N LYS A 132 -11.25 -14.06 -8.70
CA LYS A 132 -11.97 -14.84 -9.73
C LYS A 132 -13.49 -14.87 -9.54
N GLU A 133 -13.97 -14.55 -8.35
CA GLU A 133 -15.38 -14.58 -7.99
C GLU A 133 -16.16 -13.36 -8.50
N VAL A 134 -15.47 -12.28 -8.86
CA VAL A 134 -16.07 -10.99 -9.21
C VAL A 134 -16.48 -10.98 -10.67
N LYS A 135 -17.63 -10.36 -10.99
CA LYS A 135 -18.10 -10.18 -12.37
C LYS A 135 -17.12 -9.38 -13.23
N LYS A 136 -16.54 -8.33 -12.65
CA LYS A 136 -15.59 -7.44 -13.31
C LYS A 136 -14.56 -6.95 -12.29
N ALA A 137 -13.35 -7.48 -12.36
CA ALA A 137 -12.18 -6.94 -11.66
C ALA A 137 -11.45 -5.97 -12.60
N CYS A 138 -11.21 -4.75 -12.15
CA CYS A 138 -10.52 -3.71 -12.91
C CYS A 138 -9.24 -3.31 -12.18
N VAL A 139 -8.14 -3.18 -12.91
CA VAL A 139 -6.89 -2.68 -12.34
C VAL A 139 -6.84 -1.17 -12.53
N ILE A 140 -6.95 -0.43 -11.45
CA ILE A 140 -6.79 1.02 -11.42
C ILE A 140 -5.85 1.34 -10.26
N PRO A 141 -4.58 1.64 -10.52
CA PRO A 141 -3.60 1.90 -9.46
C PRO A 141 -3.84 3.25 -8.79
N ASN A 142 -3.25 3.47 -7.63
CA ASN A 142 -3.16 4.80 -7.05
C ASN A 142 -2.26 5.69 -7.92
N PHE A 143 -2.62 6.96 -8.03
CA PHE A 143 -1.78 7.92 -8.75
C PHE A 143 -0.68 8.51 -7.86
N LEU A 144 0.37 9.02 -8.49
CA LEU A 144 1.47 9.71 -7.84
C LEU A 144 1.00 10.97 -7.11
N PRO A 145 1.41 11.16 -5.83
CA PRO A 145 1.07 12.36 -5.08
C PRO A 145 1.84 13.61 -5.55
N PHE A 146 2.96 13.41 -6.23
CA PHE A 146 3.82 14.44 -6.80
C PHE A 146 4.66 13.89 -7.97
N SER A 147 5.09 14.78 -8.87
CA SER A 147 6.00 14.46 -9.97
C SER A 147 6.96 15.64 -10.18
N PRO A 148 8.17 15.60 -9.57
CA PRO A 148 9.11 16.69 -9.68
C PRO A 148 9.69 16.78 -11.10
N GLN A 149 9.90 18.01 -11.61
CA GLN A 149 10.47 18.23 -12.94
C GLN A 149 11.93 17.77 -13.04
N LYS A 150 12.70 17.89 -11.95
CA LYS A 150 14.08 17.43 -11.87
C LYS A 150 14.18 16.27 -10.89
N GLY A 151 14.76 15.18 -11.35
CA GLY A 151 15.07 14.03 -10.51
C GLY A 151 16.30 14.24 -9.62
N SER A 152 16.57 13.25 -8.77
CA SER A 152 17.82 13.18 -8.00
C SER A 152 19.04 13.15 -8.92
N SER A 153 20.13 13.75 -8.46
CA SER A 153 21.44 13.61 -9.11
C SER A 153 22.00 12.18 -8.99
N CYS A 154 21.53 11.42 -8.02
CA CYS A 154 22.06 10.12 -7.62
C CYS A 154 23.56 10.11 -7.25
N LEU A 155 24.11 11.25 -6.82
CA LEU A 155 25.53 11.41 -6.45
C LEU A 155 25.77 11.38 -4.94
N GLU A 156 24.74 11.62 -4.14
CA GLU A 156 24.84 11.59 -2.69
C GLU A 156 25.08 10.16 -2.18
N LYS A 157 26.00 9.99 -1.24
CA LYS A 157 26.25 8.69 -0.58
C LYS A 157 25.14 8.36 0.40
N ARG A 158 23.91 8.37 -0.08
CA ARG A 158 22.71 8.20 0.73
C ARG A 158 21.70 7.27 0.09
N ILE A 159 21.29 6.31 0.88
CA ILE A 159 20.18 5.39 0.59
C ILE A 159 18.97 5.81 1.43
N ILE A 160 17.77 5.66 0.88
CA ILE A 160 16.52 5.97 1.55
C ILE A 160 15.59 4.76 1.53
N SER A 161 14.86 4.58 2.61
CA SER A 161 13.67 3.73 2.69
C SER A 161 12.56 4.45 3.44
N ILE A 162 11.29 4.11 3.14
CA ILE A 162 10.14 4.80 3.73
C ILE A 162 9.05 3.80 4.04
N GLY A 163 8.51 3.86 5.26
CA GLY A 163 7.39 3.04 5.67
C GLY A 163 7.25 2.90 7.17
N ARG A 164 6.15 2.31 7.60
CA ARG A 164 5.91 2.04 9.02
C ARG A 164 6.94 1.06 9.56
N TYR A 165 7.41 1.29 10.77
CA TYR A 165 8.24 0.31 11.47
C TYR A 165 7.36 -0.85 11.95
N SER A 166 7.18 -1.82 11.08
CA SER A 166 6.33 -3.00 11.26
C SER A 166 6.94 -4.22 10.57
N GLU A 167 6.62 -5.40 11.02
CA GLU A 167 7.07 -6.66 10.42
C GLU A 167 6.86 -6.71 8.90
N GLN A 168 5.73 -6.18 8.40
CA GLN A 168 5.43 -6.10 6.97
C GLN A 168 6.55 -5.45 6.17
N LYS A 169 7.15 -4.36 6.66
CA LYS A 169 8.16 -3.59 5.94
C LYS A 169 9.55 -4.23 5.94
N GLY A 170 9.79 -5.24 6.79
CA GLY A 170 10.98 -6.08 6.74
C GLY A 170 12.29 -5.33 6.98
N TYR A 171 12.31 -4.31 7.84
CA TYR A 171 13.52 -3.53 8.13
C TYR A 171 14.57 -4.33 8.90
N ASP A 172 14.18 -5.39 9.58
CA ASP A 172 15.08 -6.41 10.13
C ASP A 172 15.96 -7.04 9.03
N ARG A 173 15.37 -7.41 7.89
CA ARG A 173 16.08 -7.94 6.71
C ARG A 173 16.98 -6.88 6.05
N LEU A 174 16.54 -5.61 6.05
CA LEU A 174 17.35 -4.52 5.52
C LEU A 174 18.56 -4.24 6.39
N ILE A 175 18.43 -4.31 7.72
CA ILE A 175 19.55 -4.23 8.66
C ILE A 175 20.56 -5.36 8.38
N GLU A 176 20.10 -6.59 8.22
CA GLU A 176 20.95 -7.74 7.90
C GLU A 176 21.74 -7.54 6.59
N ALA A 177 21.08 -7.09 5.54
CA ALA A 177 21.73 -6.76 4.28
C ALA A 177 22.73 -5.59 4.44
N TRP A 178 22.36 -4.56 5.21
CA TRP A 178 23.18 -3.37 5.42
C TRP A 178 24.48 -3.66 6.15
N ILE A 179 24.54 -4.60 7.06
CA ILE A 179 25.77 -5.02 7.74
C ILE A 179 26.86 -5.36 6.71
N LYS A 180 26.49 -6.11 5.66
CA LYS A 180 27.40 -6.51 4.58
C LYS A 180 27.79 -5.33 3.68
N VAL A 181 26.84 -4.48 3.39
CA VAL A 181 27.08 -3.22 2.60
C VAL A 181 28.03 -2.30 3.36
N ASN A 182 27.79 -2.07 4.65
CA ASN A 182 28.60 -1.16 5.47
C ASN A 182 30.04 -1.61 5.63
N GLN A 183 30.32 -2.91 5.62
CA GLN A 183 31.69 -3.44 5.63
C GLN A 183 32.47 -3.07 4.37
N LYS A 184 31.81 -3.02 3.21
CA LYS A 184 32.43 -2.68 1.91
C LYS A 184 32.41 -1.17 1.63
N HIS A 185 31.39 -0.48 2.09
CA HIS A 185 31.10 0.93 1.78
C HIS A 185 30.76 1.73 3.06
N PRO A 186 31.71 1.89 4.00
CA PRO A 186 31.45 2.49 5.32
C PRO A 186 31.12 4.00 5.23
N ASP A 187 31.35 4.61 4.10
CA ASP A 187 31.08 6.02 3.81
C ASP A 187 29.66 6.29 3.25
N TRP A 188 28.89 5.23 3.04
CA TRP A 188 27.47 5.31 2.68
C TRP A 188 26.57 5.26 3.90
N HIS A 189 25.41 5.94 3.80
CA HIS A 189 24.44 6.01 4.89
C HIS A 189 23.05 5.65 4.40
N ILE A 190 22.30 4.88 5.21
CA ILE A 190 20.89 4.61 4.97
C ILE A 190 20.02 5.33 5.99
N ARG A 191 18.92 5.93 5.53
CA ARG A 191 17.92 6.57 6.36
C ARG A 191 16.55 6.00 6.08
N ILE A 192 15.88 5.53 7.14
CA ILE A 192 14.50 5.06 7.05
C ILE A 192 13.59 6.08 7.69
N TYR A 193 12.64 6.62 6.92
CA TYR A 193 11.66 7.59 7.43
C TYR A 193 10.35 6.89 7.75
N GLY A 194 9.92 6.96 9.01
CA GLY A 194 8.69 6.34 9.45
C GLY A 194 8.52 6.33 10.96
N GLU A 195 7.45 5.67 11.38
CA GLU A 195 7.14 5.37 12.78
C GLU A 195 6.45 4.00 12.86
N GLY A 196 6.37 3.42 14.04
CA GLY A 196 5.68 2.15 14.24
C GLY A 196 6.17 1.39 15.48
N GLN A 197 5.48 0.32 15.76
CA GLN A 197 5.66 -0.48 16.97
C GLN A 197 7.05 -1.13 17.08
N ASP A 198 7.70 -1.45 15.94
CA ASP A 198 8.97 -2.16 15.91
C ASP A 198 10.19 -1.23 16.05
N ARG A 199 9.98 0.09 16.29
CA ARG A 199 11.07 1.07 16.38
C ARG A 199 12.17 0.64 17.37
N ASN A 200 11.78 0.24 18.57
CA ASN A 200 12.75 -0.10 19.62
C ASN A 200 13.53 -1.36 19.28
N SER A 201 12.88 -2.41 18.81
CA SER A 201 13.54 -3.65 18.40
C SER A 201 14.48 -3.45 17.21
N LEU A 202 14.13 -2.58 16.25
CA LEU A 202 15.03 -2.21 15.16
C LEU A 202 16.23 -1.41 15.65
N GLN A 203 16.04 -0.50 16.62
CA GLN A 203 17.12 0.27 17.22
C GLN A 203 18.10 -0.65 17.97
N GLU A 204 17.60 -1.61 18.73
CA GLU A 204 18.42 -2.64 19.41
C GLU A 204 19.26 -3.47 18.42
N LEU A 205 18.68 -3.82 17.25
CA LEU A 205 19.43 -4.51 16.19
C LEU A 205 20.55 -3.66 15.61
N ILE A 206 20.31 -2.36 15.36
CA ILE A 206 21.31 -1.42 14.86
C ILE A 206 22.48 -1.31 15.84
N GLU A 207 22.20 -1.13 17.13
CA GLU A 207 23.20 -1.04 18.21
C GLU A 207 23.97 -2.34 18.38
N LYS A 208 23.29 -3.49 18.38
CA LYS A 208 23.91 -4.81 18.46
C LYS A 208 24.95 -5.06 17.38
N HIS A 209 24.74 -4.52 16.19
CA HIS A 209 25.64 -4.71 15.05
C HIS A 209 26.59 -3.53 14.81
N HIS A 210 26.62 -2.52 15.68
CA HIS A 210 27.51 -1.36 15.66
C HIS A 210 27.47 -0.60 14.32
N ILE A 211 26.24 -0.36 13.78
CA ILE A 211 26.02 0.35 12.52
C ILE A 211 25.30 1.71 12.70
N GLU A 212 25.22 2.24 13.92
CA GLU A 212 24.51 3.48 14.29
C GLU A 212 25.02 4.70 13.49
N ASN A 213 26.28 4.70 13.12
CA ASN A 213 26.89 5.77 12.37
C ASN A 213 26.44 5.81 10.90
N SER A 214 25.98 4.68 10.36
CA SER A 214 25.60 4.54 8.95
C SER A 214 24.14 4.20 8.72
N PHE A 215 23.38 3.79 9.75
CA PHE A 215 21.97 3.39 9.68
C PHE A 215 21.12 4.21 10.64
N SER A 216 20.13 4.96 10.13
CA SER A 216 19.32 5.85 10.96
C SER A 216 17.82 5.62 10.82
N LEU A 217 17.13 5.49 11.94
CA LEU A 217 15.66 5.52 12.03
C LEU A 217 15.19 6.96 12.23
N CYS A 218 14.60 7.55 11.21
CA CYS A 218 14.14 8.94 11.18
C CYS A 218 12.62 9.03 11.39
N PRO A 219 12.12 10.10 12.04
CA PRO A 219 10.68 10.33 12.17
C PRO A 219 10.03 10.59 10.81
N PRO A 220 8.69 10.44 10.70
CA PRO A 220 7.94 10.85 9.52
C PRO A 220 8.18 12.31 9.19
N THR A 221 8.16 12.65 7.90
CA THR A 221 8.34 14.02 7.43
C THR A 221 7.32 14.42 6.37
N LYS A 222 6.87 15.68 6.40
CA LYS A 222 6.02 16.23 5.33
C LYS A 222 6.81 16.56 4.06
N ASN A 223 8.14 16.72 4.18
CA ASN A 223 9.03 17.08 3.07
C ASN A 223 9.71 15.83 2.47
N ILE A 224 8.95 14.76 2.27
CA ILE A 224 9.49 13.49 1.83
C ILE A 224 10.09 13.55 0.43
N GLN A 225 9.48 14.32 -0.47
CA GLN A 225 10.01 14.55 -1.82
C GLN A 225 11.45 15.10 -1.79
N GLU A 226 11.76 16.04 -0.89
CA GLU A 226 13.12 16.55 -0.72
C GLU A 226 14.10 15.46 -0.26
N LYS A 227 13.62 14.52 0.58
CA LYS A 227 14.47 13.42 1.05
C LYS A 227 14.80 12.43 -0.07
N TYR A 228 13.84 12.12 -0.95
CA TYR A 228 14.10 11.35 -2.16
C TYR A 228 15.13 12.06 -3.07
N LEU A 229 14.91 13.35 -3.38
CA LEU A 229 15.80 14.12 -4.27
C LEU A 229 17.25 14.23 -3.75
N LYS A 230 17.47 14.09 -2.44
CA LYS A 230 18.78 14.05 -1.77
C LYS A 230 19.27 12.61 -1.52
N SER A 231 18.74 11.63 -2.20
CA SER A 231 19.12 10.23 -2.08
C SER A 231 19.51 9.66 -3.44
N SER A 232 20.38 8.66 -3.45
CA SER A 232 20.92 8.06 -4.67
C SER A 232 20.33 6.69 -4.98
N ILE A 233 19.79 5.99 -3.97
CA ILE A 233 19.19 4.67 -4.09
C ILE A 233 18.01 4.61 -3.13
N TYR A 234 16.89 4.04 -3.58
CA TYR A 234 15.78 3.64 -2.72
C TYR A 234 15.79 2.13 -2.53
N VAL A 235 15.58 1.66 -1.28
CA VAL A 235 15.51 0.23 -0.98
C VAL A 235 14.20 -0.11 -0.31
N MET A 236 13.52 -1.14 -0.82
CA MET A 236 12.31 -1.72 -0.26
C MET A 236 12.52 -3.17 0.16
N SER A 237 12.41 -3.44 1.45
CA SER A 237 12.63 -4.76 2.06
C SER A 237 11.35 -5.46 2.51
N SER A 238 10.19 -5.01 2.02
CA SER A 238 8.88 -5.48 2.47
C SER A 238 8.67 -6.98 2.26
N ARG A 239 7.94 -7.60 3.18
CA ARG A 239 7.51 -9.00 3.07
C ARG A 239 6.34 -9.18 2.12
N PHE A 240 5.46 -8.19 2.06
CA PHE A 240 4.32 -8.11 1.15
C PHE A 240 3.83 -6.67 1.04
N GLU A 241 3.20 -6.32 -0.09
CA GLU A 241 2.62 -5.01 -0.36
C GLU A 241 1.20 -5.14 -0.97
N GLY A 242 0.55 -4.03 -1.26
CA GLY A 242 -0.53 -3.93 -2.22
C GLY A 242 -0.01 -3.23 -3.47
N LEU A 243 0.01 -1.89 -3.43
CA LEU A 243 0.77 -1.06 -4.37
C LEU A 243 1.72 -0.19 -3.53
N PRO A 244 3.05 -0.41 -3.61
CA PRO A 244 4.01 0.30 -2.77
C PRO A 244 4.21 1.75 -3.20
N MET A 245 3.42 2.67 -2.65
CA MET A 245 3.48 4.10 -2.99
C MET A 245 4.87 4.71 -2.83
N ALA A 246 5.61 4.32 -1.79
CA ALA A 246 6.97 4.82 -1.57
C ALA A 246 7.94 4.43 -2.70
N LEU A 247 7.72 3.29 -3.36
CA LEU A 247 8.46 2.86 -4.55
C LEU A 247 8.12 3.79 -5.74
N LEU A 248 6.82 4.03 -5.98
CA LEU A 248 6.37 4.95 -7.03
C LEU A 248 6.92 6.37 -6.82
N GLU A 249 6.91 6.86 -5.59
CA GLU A 249 7.43 8.17 -5.19
C GLU A 249 8.93 8.29 -5.43
N ALA A 250 9.72 7.25 -5.09
CA ALA A 250 11.15 7.21 -5.33
C ALA A 250 11.47 7.26 -6.84
N MET A 251 10.79 6.45 -7.64
CA MET A 251 10.93 6.45 -9.10
C MET A 251 10.53 7.81 -9.71
N ALA A 252 9.46 8.45 -9.22
CA ALA A 252 9.06 9.79 -9.66
C ALA A 252 10.15 10.85 -9.38
N CYS A 253 10.90 10.68 -8.29
CA CYS A 253 12.06 11.52 -7.98
C CYS A 253 13.33 11.11 -8.74
N GLY A 254 13.29 10.18 -9.69
CA GLY A 254 14.47 9.73 -10.45
C GLY A 254 15.47 8.97 -9.58
N VAL A 255 15.02 8.34 -8.51
CA VAL A 255 15.86 7.52 -7.64
C VAL A 255 15.74 6.06 -8.07
N PRO A 256 16.82 5.38 -8.48
CA PRO A 256 16.77 3.96 -8.83
C PRO A 256 16.39 3.14 -7.61
N CYS A 257 15.56 2.13 -7.84
CA CYS A 257 14.95 1.35 -6.78
C CYS A 257 15.49 -0.08 -6.74
N ILE A 258 15.76 -0.57 -5.54
CA ILE A 258 16.04 -1.98 -5.28
C ILE A 258 14.91 -2.51 -4.40
N SER A 259 14.28 -3.59 -4.78
CA SER A 259 13.17 -4.17 -4.02
C SER A 259 13.28 -5.69 -3.93
N PHE A 260 12.88 -6.24 -2.81
CA PHE A 260 12.44 -7.64 -2.83
C PHE A 260 11.28 -7.79 -3.81
N ASP A 261 11.30 -8.87 -4.59
CA ASP A 261 10.16 -9.33 -5.37
C ASP A 261 9.16 -10.01 -4.40
N CYS A 262 8.57 -9.16 -3.55
CA CYS A 262 7.56 -9.61 -2.60
C CYS A 262 6.18 -9.68 -3.27
N PRO A 263 5.25 -10.50 -2.73
CA PRO A 263 3.90 -10.60 -3.26
C PRO A 263 3.24 -9.22 -3.39
N TYR A 264 2.69 -8.97 -4.58
CA TYR A 264 1.97 -7.78 -5.03
C TYR A 264 2.82 -6.50 -5.13
N GLY A 265 2.77 -5.89 -6.26
CA GLY A 265 3.23 -4.53 -6.55
C GLY A 265 4.63 -4.39 -7.14
N PRO A 266 5.75 -4.81 -6.54
CA PRO A 266 7.08 -4.47 -7.04
C PRO A 266 7.35 -4.92 -8.47
N ALA A 267 7.02 -6.16 -8.83
CA ALA A 267 7.21 -6.71 -10.18
C ALA A 267 6.29 -6.08 -11.25
N GLU A 268 5.22 -5.39 -10.84
CA GLU A 268 4.36 -4.66 -11.80
C GLU A 268 4.82 -3.21 -12.00
N ILE A 269 5.68 -2.73 -11.12
CA ILE A 269 6.19 -1.36 -11.15
C ILE A 269 7.56 -1.31 -11.77
N ILE A 270 8.47 -2.17 -11.33
CA ILE A 270 9.87 -2.23 -11.74
C ILE A 270 10.03 -3.11 -12.99
N THR A 271 10.67 -2.57 -14.02
CA THR A 271 11.26 -3.33 -15.12
C THR A 271 12.70 -3.67 -14.74
N PRO A 272 12.99 -4.97 -14.44
CA PRO A 272 14.29 -5.35 -13.91
C PRO A 272 15.46 -4.91 -14.79
N GLU A 273 16.53 -4.40 -14.18
CA GLU A 273 17.77 -3.89 -14.77
C GLU A 273 17.60 -2.63 -15.66
N GLU A 274 16.36 -2.19 -15.93
CA GLU A 274 16.08 -0.98 -16.71
C GLU A 274 15.83 0.21 -15.79
N ASP A 275 14.84 0.13 -14.90
CA ASP A 275 14.41 1.23 -14.02
C ASP A 275 14.49 0.89 -12.52
N GLY A 276 14.96 -0.33 -12.20
CA GLY A 276 15.21 -0.81 -10.87
C GLY A 276 15.75 -2.23 -10.84
N ILE A 277 15.94 -2.77 -9.64
CA ILE A 277 16.42 -4.13 -9.41
C ILE A 277 15.42 -4.87 -8.54
N LEU A 278 14.98 -6.03 -9.01
CA LEU A 278 14.21 -6.97 -8.22
C LEU A 278 15.14 -8.09 -7.74
N VAL A 279 15.07 -8.37 -6.44
CA VAL A 279 15.82 -9.47 -5.81
C VAL A 279 14.85 -10.45 -5.17
N LYS A 280 15.26 -11.70 -5.04
CA LYS A 280 14.41 -12.75 -4.47
C LYS A 280 13.91 -12.38 -3.08
N ASN A 281 12.60 -12.49 -2.85
CA ASN A 281 11.99 -12.11 -1.58
C ASN A 281 12.65 -12.82 -0.38
N GLY A 282 13.19 -12.01 0.53
CA GLY A 282 13.84 -12.46 1.75
C GLY A 282 15.30 -12.88 1.59
N ASN A 283 15.89 -12.81 0.40
CA ASN A 283 17.31 -13.05 0.19
C ASN A 283 18.12 -11.78 0.51
N THR A 284 18.58 -11.67 1.75
CA THR A 284 19.33 -10.51 2.25
C THR A 284 20.73 -10.39 1.65
N ASP A 285 21.32 -11.50 1.18
CA ASP A 285 22.60 -11.50 0.47
C ASP A 285 22.46 -10.86 -0.90
N GLU A 286 21.47 -11.28 -1.68
CA GLU A 286 21.18 -10.72 -2.99
C GLU A 286 20.81 -9.24 -2.89
N LEU A 287 20.09 -8.85 -1.81
CA LEU A 287 19.78 -7.45 -1.53
C LEU A 287 21.05 -6.63 -1.28
N ALA A 288 21.97 -7.14 -0.47
CA ALA A 288 23.24 -6.49 -0.19
C ALA A 288 24.10 -6.34 -1.45
N ASP A 289 24.19 -7.40 -2.27
CA ASP A 289 24.94 -7.36 -3.53
C ASP A 289 24.34 -6.40 -4.54
N ALA A 290 23.01 -6.31 -4.64
CA ALA A 290 22.32 -5.34 -5.49
C ALA A 290 22.61 -3.90 -5.04
N ILE A 291 22.63 -3.64 -3.74
CA ILE A 291 22.99 -2.33 -3.18
C ILE A 291 24.44 -1.98 -3.51
N CYS A 292 25.41 -2.87 -3.26
CA CYS A 292 26.82 -2.68 -3.56
C CYS A 292 27.00 -2.39 -5.06
N ARG A 293 26.37 -3.15 -5.94
CA ARG A 293 26.44 -2.97 -7.40
C ARG A 293 25.99 -1.57 -7.84
N LEU A 294 24.92 -1.01 -7.27
CA LEU A 294 24.49 0.36 -7.57
C LEU A 294 25.35 1.42 -6.87
N ILE A 295 25.97 1.13 -5.75
CA ILE A 295 26.97 2.01 -5.11
C ILE A 295 28.19 2.17 -6.00
N GLU A 296 28.71 1.08 -6.54
CA GLU A 296 29.95 0.99 -7.32
C GLU A 296 29.82 1.52 -8.74
N ASP A 297 28.63 1.39 -9.36
CA ASP A 297 28.37 1.84 -10.74
C ASP A 297 27.51 3.13 -10.75
N THR A 298 28.17 4.26 -10.66
CA THR A 298 27.51 5.59 -10.67
C THR A 298 26.74 5.85 -11.96
N ASP A 299 27.29 5.45 -13.12
CA ASP A 299 26.66 5.68 -14.40
C ASP A 299 25.39 4.84 -14.55
N LYS A 300 25.43 3.57 -14.16
CA LYS A 300 24.25 2.71 -14.11
C LYS A 300 23.19 3.30 -13.18
N ARG A 301 23.57 3.73 -11.99
CA ARG A 301 22.69 4.33 -11.01
C ARG A 301 21.94 5.55 -11.55
N ILE A 302 22.67 6.45 -12.23
CA ILE A 302 22.10 7.66 -12.87
C ILE A 302 21.18 7.29 -14.04
N ARG A 303 21.60 6.37 -14.92
CA ARG A 303 20.77 5.94 -16.07
C ARG A 303 19.48 5.29 -15.59
N MET A 304 19.57 4.39 -14.63
CA MET A 304 18.42 3.68 -14.05
C MET A 304 17.44 4.65 -13.38
N GLY A 305 17.94 5.65 -12.63
CA GLY A 305 17.08 6.67 -12.03
C GLY A 305 16.34 7.53 -13.05
N LYS A 306 16.99 7.93 -14.15
CA LYS A 306 16.34 8.64 -15.26
C LYS A 306 15.28 7.79 -15.93
N GLN A 307 15.55 6.51 -16.13
CA GLN A 307 14.59 5.60 -16.74
C GLN A 307 13.39 5.36 -15.81
N ALA A 308 13.64 5.22 -14.50
CA ALA A 308 12.58 5.12 -13.51
C ALA A 308 11.62 6.33 -13.56
N GLN A 309 12.18 7.56 -13.61
CA GLN A 309 11.38 8.78 -13.73
C GLN A 309 10.54 8.83 -15.02
N LYS A 310 11.05 8.28 -16.11
CA LYS A 310 10.32 8.19 -17.38
C LYS A 310 9.20 7.14 -17.32
N ASN A 311 9.50 5.94 -16.86
CA ASN A 311 8.55 4.82 -16.87
C ASN A 311 7.40 5.02 -15.89
N ILE A 312 7.62 5.77 -14.80
CA ILE A 312 6.61 6.00 -13.78
C ILE A 312 5.47 6.95 -14.23
N GLN A 313 5.61 7.63 -15.36
CA GLN A 313 4.62 8.57 -15.88
C GLN A 313 3.24 7.93 -16.09
N ARG A 314 3.16 6.61 -16.28
CA ARG A 314 1.90 5.86 -16.36
C ARG A 314 1.03 5.92 -15.10
N TYR A 315 1.63 6.35 -13.97
CA TYR A 315 0.93 6.53 -12.70
C TYR A 315 0.63 8.01 -12.42
N LEU A 316 0.78 8.90 -13.40
CA LEU A 316 0.33 10.28 -13.25
C LEU A 316 -1.17 10.33 -13.04
N ARG A 317 -1.61 11.37 -12.33
CA ARG A 317 -3.02 11.56 -12.00
C ARG A 317 -3.90 11.54 -13.24
N GLU A 318 -3.49 12.23 -14.29
CA GLU A 318 -4.23 12.34 -15.55
C GLU A 318 -4.41 10.97 -16.23
N GLU A 319 -3.39 10.13 -16.18
CA GLU A 319 -3.46 8.77 -16.76
C GLU A 319 -4.35 7.84 -15.93
N VAL A 320 -4.20 7.86 -14.63
CA VAL A 320 -5.02 7.01 -13.75
C VAL A 320 -6.49 7.44 -13.77
N MET A 321 -6.78 8.75 -13.81
CA MET A 321 -8.16 9.23 -13.85
C MET A 321 -8.89 8.85 -15.15
N LYS A 322 -8.21 8.69 -16.29
CA LYS A 322 -8.79 8.14 -17.51
C LYS A 322 -9.40 6.75 -17.30
N LEU A 323 -8.70 5.89 -16.52
CA LEU A 323 -9.19 4.54 -16.22
C LEU A 323 -10.47 4.58 -15.37
N TRP A 324 -10.56 5.52 -14.43
CA TRP A 324 -11.78 5.73 -13.66
C TRP A 324 -12.93 6.24 -14.53
N ASP A 325 -12.68 7.20 -15.41
CA ASP A 325 -13.69 7.74 -16.34
C ASP A 325 -14.21 6.64 -17.28
N GLU A 326 -13.34 5.81 -17.82
CA GLU A 326 -13.72 4.66 -18.65
C GLU A 326 -14.59 3.66 -17.88
N LEU A 327 -14.23 3.36 -16.63
CA LEU A 327 -15.01 2.47 -15.77
C LEU A 327 -16.41 3.06 -15.50
N PHE A 328 -16.50 4.33 -15.11
CA PHE A 328 -17.76 4.99 -14.81
C PHE A 328 -18.68 5.03 -16.03
N ASN A 329 -18.15 5.43 -17.19
CA ASN A 329 -18.90 5.47 -18.44
C ASN A 329 -19.43 4.07 -18.82
N THR A 330 -18.59 3.03 -18.70
CA THR A 330 -19.00 1.66 -18.99
C THR A 330 -20.15 1.20 -18.10
N LEU A 331 -20.10 1.49 -16.80
CA LEU A 331 -21.08 0.98 -15.84
C LEU A 331 -22.40 1.77 -15.87
N THR A 332 -22.37 3.05 -16.21
CA THR A 332 -23.57 3.89 -16.31
C THR A 332 -24.32 3.69 -17.64
N THR A 333 -23.59 3.52 -18.75
CA THR A 333 -24.21 3.29 -20.07
C THR A 333 -24.90 1.91 -20.16
N THR A 334 -24.43 0.91 -19.43
CA THR A 334 -25.03 -0.45 -19.44
C THR A 334 -26.39 -0.51 -18.72
N ARG A 335 -26.78 0.53 -17.99
CA ARG A 335 -28.06 0.63 -17.26
C ARG A 335 -29.13 1.45 -17.97
N LEU A 336 -28.78 2.13 -19.06
CA LEU A 336 -29.71 2.81 -19.98
C LEU A 336 -30.17 1.83 -21.06
#